data_07c8458ae4dc46cc7762f5887bd8f771
#
_entry.id   07c8458ae4dc46cc7762f5887bd8f771
#
_cell.length_a   1.000
_cell.length_b   1.000
_cell.length_c   1.000
_cell.angle_alpha   90.00
_cell.angle_beta   90.00
_cell.angle_gamma   90.00
#
_symmetry.space_group_name_H-M   'P 1'
#
loop_
_entity.id
_entity.type
_entity.pdbx_description
1 polymer ?
#
loop_
_entity_poly.entity_id
_entity_poly.type
_entity_poly.pdbx_seq_one_letter_code
_entity_poly.pdbx_strand_id
1 'polypeptide(L)'
;FDEAKFRDTNPNILRNNAKIEDISARMNEALISNNLEALRDLIIECEIVCPVSGSRNWTEVRQFNLMFSTRIGSVSDEAEVIYLRPETAQGIFVNFLNVQKSARLKIPFGIAQTGKAFRNEIVARQFIFRMREFEQMEMQFFVRPGEELKWFEHWKQARFRWHLAMGLGEEKYRFHDHEKLAHYANAAADIEFLFPFGFKELEGIHSRTDFDLSQHQKFSGKKMQYFDPETNESYTPYVIETSIGLDRTFLAVYSSAYCEEKLPDGEERVVLKLPAILAPVQLAVLPLVKKDGLPEMARDIMKELKFEFNCQYDEKDSIGKRYRRQDAIGTPFCITIDHQSLEDNCITIRYRDSMEQERVPVKELGEIVRDKVSMRKALETI
;
A
#
# COMPACT_ATOMS: atom_id res chain seq x y z
N PHE A 1 14.13 13.89 17.61
CA PHE A 1 15.38 13.83 18.40
C PHE A 1 15.61 12.38 18.84
N ASP A 2 16.71 11.79 18.40
CA ASP A 2 17.11 10.45 18.81
C ASP A 2 18.08 10.59 20.00
N GLU A 3 17.57 10.43 21.20
CA GLU A 3 18.31 10.60 22.44
C GLU A 3 19.49 9.63 22.55
N ALA A 4 19.34 8.38 22.13
CA ALA A 4 20.40 7.38 22.18
C ALA A 4 21.55 7.77 21.26
N LYS A 5 21.24 8.17 20.02
CA LYS A 5 22.24 8.60 19.05
C LYS A 5 22.93 9.91 19.43
N PHE A 6 22.21 10.80 20.13
CA PHE A 6 22.76 12.04 20.64
C PHE A 6 23.71 11.80 21.83
N ARG A 7 23.40 10.86 22.71
CA ARG A 7 24.28 10.40 23.78
C ARG A 7 25.62 9.87 23.25
N ASP A 8 25.54 9.07 22.16
CA ASP A 8 26.72 8.41 21.59
C ASP A 8 27.65 9.36 20.79
N THR A 9 27.13 10.50 20.31
CA THR A 9 27.87 11.39 19.40
C THR A 9 28.37 12.68 20.00
N ASN A 10 27.95 13.05 21.23
CA ASN A 10 28.38 14.28 21.89
C ASN A 10 29.15 14.01 23.20
N PRO A 11 30.52 14.06 23.19
CA PRO A 11 31.33 13.75 24.36
C PRO A 11 31.11 14.67 25.55
N ASN A 12 30.53 15.87 25.37
CA ASN A 12 30.21 16.79 26.45
C ASN A 12 28.94 16.39 27.22
N ILE A 13 28.06 15.60 26.60
CA ILE A 13 26.79 15.14 27.18
C ILE A 13 26.97 13.82 27.92
N LEU A 14 27.88 12.95 27.48
CA LEU A 14 28.19 11.69 28.17
C LEU A 14 28.59 11.87 29.64
N ARG A 15 28.89 13.09 30.07
CA ARG A 15 29.31 13.42 31.45
C ARG A 15 28.21 13.96 32.36
N ASN A 16 26.98 14.21 31.84
CA ASN A 16 25.95 14.86 32.67
C ASN A 16 24.53 14.59 32.21
N ASN A 17 23.86 13.57 32.80
CA ASN A 17 22.48 13.21 32.53
C ASN A 17 21.46 14.36 32.75
N ALA A 18 21.73 15.25 33.73
CA ALA A 18 20.86 16.40 33.98
C ALA A 18 20.76 17.36 32.78
N LYS A 19 21.83 17.47 31.98
CA LYS A 19 21.80 18.28 30.75
C LYS A 19 20.89 17.69 29.65
N ILE A 20 20.72 16.39 29.63
CA ILE A 20 19.86 15.74 28.62
C ILE A 20 18.39 16.08 28.88
N GLU A 21 17.98 16.04 30.15
CA GLU A 21 16.62 16.42 30.56
C GLU A 21 16.33 17.89 30.24
N ASP A 22 17.28 18.80 30.57
CA ASP A 22 17.18 20.23 30.26
C ASP A 22 17.07 20.47 28.74
N ILE A 23 17.96 19.85 27.95
CA ILE A 23 17.94 19.99 26.49
C ILE A 23 16.64 19.45 25.91
N SER A 24 16.15 18.31 26.38
CA SER A 24 14.89 17.72 25.93
C SER A 24 13.70 18.60 26.29
N ALA A 25 13.68 19.18 27.49
CA ALA A 25 12.62 20.10 27.91
C ALA A 25 12.61 21.38 27.05
N ARG A 26 13.76 22.02 26.87
CA ARG A 26 13.91 23.23 26.03
C ARG A 26 13.57 22.96 24.56
N MET A 27 14.00 21.83 24.03
CA MET A 27 13.64 21.42 22.67
C MET A 27 12.11 21.24 22.52
N ASN A 28 11.47 20.56 23.48
CA ASN A 28 10.03 20.36 23.45
C ASN A 28 9.26 21.70 23.57
N GLU A 29 9.70 22.59 24.44
CA GLU A 29 9.12 23.94 24.59
C GLU A 29 9.25 24.73 23.29
N ALA A 30 10.43 24.73 22.66
CA ALA A 30 10.67 25.42 21.41
C ALA A 30 9.83 24.81 20.24
N LEU A 31 9.64 23.50 20.23
CA LEU A 31 8.78 22.84 19.24
C LEU A 31 7.30 23.16 19.45
N ILE A 32 6.80 23.13 20.68
CA ILE A 32 5.42 23.46 21.02
C ILE A 32 5.10 24.92 20.68
N SER A 33 6.03 25.84 21.02
CA SER A 33 5.89 27.26 20.73
C SER A 33 6.22 27.65 19.29
N ASN A 34 6.64 26.68 18.45
CA ASN A 34 7.13 26.91 17.08
C ASN A 34 8.25 27.97 16.99
N ASN A 35 9.10 28.02 18.02
CA ASN A 35 10.22 28.94 18.10
C ASN A 35 11.47 28.36 17.44
N LEU A 36 11.63 28.59 16.14
CA LEU A 36 12.73 28.05 15.33
C LEU A 36 14.09 28.65 15.71
N GLU A 37 14.10 29.89 16.19
CA GLU A 37 15.32 30.56 16.65
C GLU A 37 15.87 29.91 17.92
N ALA A 38 15.00 29.61 18.90
CA ALA A 38 15.37 28.88 20.10
C ALA A 38 15.91 27.46 19.79
N LEU A 39 15.38 26.79 18.77
CA LEU A 39 15.92 25.49 18.31
C LEU A 39 17.33 25.65 17.73
N ARG A 40 17.58 26.68 16.95
CA ARG A 40 18.91 26.98 16.41
C ARG A 40 19.91 27.28 17.51
N ASP A 41 19.53 28.14 18.45
CA ASP A 41 20.39 28.53 19.56
C ASP A 41 20.75 27.30 20.43
N LEU A 42 19.79 26.41 20.67
CA LEU A 42 20.03 25.15 21.37
C LEU A 42 21.03 24.25 20.65
N ILE A 43 20.95 24.14 19.30
CA ILE A 43 21.92 23.38 18.49
C ILE A 43 23.33 23.97 18.61
N ILE A 44 23.45 25.29 18.59
CA ILE A 44 24.73 26.01 18.71
C ILE A 44 25.32 25.87 20.11
N GLU A 45 24.50 26.12 21.13
CA GLU A 45 24.89 26.02 22.53
C GLU A 45 25.36 24.61 22.93
N CYS A 46 24.65 23.59 22.41
CA CYS A 46 25.03 22.20 22.65
C CYS A 46 26.19 21.74 21.78
N GLU A 47 26.79 22.62 20.96
CA GLU A 47 27.91 22.31 20.07
C GLU A 47 27.65 21.08 19.18
N ILE A 48 26.41 20.88 18.71
CA ILE A 48 26.02 19.73 17.90
C ILE A 48 26.78 19.75 16.58
N VAL A 49 27.35 18.60 16.22
CA VAL A 49 28.12 18.40 15.00
C VAL A 49 27.26 17.69 13.96
N CYS A 50 27.34 18.10 12.72
CA CYS A 50 26.68 17.38 11.62
C CYS A 50 27.23 15.95 11.51
N PRO A 51 26.41 14.90 11.61
CA PRO A 51 26.88 13.52 11.61
C PRO A 51 27.46 13.06 10.26
N VAL A 52 27.25 13.85 9.20
CA VAL A 52 27.73 13.54 7.85
C VAL A 52 29.03 14.30 7.53
N SER A 53 29.06 15.61 7.80
CA SER A 53 30.20 16.48 7.42
C SER A 53 31.17 16.75 8.57
N GLY A 54 30.80 16.46 9.83
CA GLY A 54 31.58 16.84 11.01
C GLY A 54 31.59 18.35 11.29
N SER A 55 30.89 19.15 10.52
CA SER A 55 30.86 20.61 10.61
C SER A 55 29.87 21.06 11.70
N ARG A 56 30.18 22.20 12.36
CA ARG A 56 29.27 22.93 13.25
C ARG A 56 28.62 24.13 12.56
N ASN A 57 28.81 24.29 11.26
CA ASN A 57 28.26 25.39 10.48
C ASN A 57 26.78 25.10 10.13
N TRP A 58 25.89 25.43 11.04
CA TRP A 58 24.44 25.25 10.87
C TRP A 58 23.80 26.46 10.22
N THR A 59 22.93 26.22 9.27
CA THR A 59 22.04 27.23 8.70
C THR A 59 20.90 27.55 9.66
N GLU A 60 20.10 28.56 9.35
CA GLU A 60 18.84 28.83 10.04
C GLU A 60 17.97 27.57 10.08
N VAL A 61 17.29 27.33 11.22
CA VAL A 61 16.26 26.30 11.31
C VAL A 61 15.04 26.78 10.52
N ARG A 62 14.62 25.98 9.57
CA ARG A 62 13.45 26.31 8.73
C ARG A 62 12.37 25.26 8.92
N GLN A 63 11.13 25.71 8.97
CA GLN A 63 10.00 24.80 8.98
C GLN A 63 9.94 24.03 7.66
N PHE A 64 9.89 22.72 7.77
CA PHE A 64 9.74 21.86 6.61
C PHE A 64 8.28 21.87 6.13
N ASN A 65 8.06 22.22 4.88
CA ASN A 65 6.74 22.15 4.28
C ASN A 65 6.57 20.80 3.57
N LEU A 66 5.74 19.95 4.15
CA LEU A 66 5.43 18.62 3.59
C LEU A 66 4.64 18.73 2.28
N MET A 67 3.87 19.82 2.07
CA MET A 67 3.06 19.98 0.88
C MET A 67 3.85 20.64 -0.24
N PHE A 68 3.75 20.08 -1.44
CA PHE A 68 4.16 20.77 -2.66
C PHE A 68 3.24 21.96 -2.92
N SER A 69 3.82 23.08 -3.29
CA SER A 69 3.08 24.26 -3.71
C SER A 69 3.48 24.68 -5.11
N THR A 70 2.54 25.29 -5.82
CA THR A 70 2.79 26.00 -7.07
C THR A 70 1.99 27.31 -7.07
N ARG A 71 2.25 28.16 -8.06
CA ARG A 71 1.55 29.42 -8.21
C ARG A 71 0.74 29.41 -9.49
N ILE A 72 -0.50 29.90 -9.42
CA ILE A 72 -1.37 30.09 -10.57
C ILE A 72 -1.62 31.59 -10.73
N GLY A 73 -1.40 32.10 -11.93
CA GLY A 73 -1.58 33.50 -12.30
C GLY A 73 -0.67 33.88 -13.45
N SER A 74 -1.10 34.81 -14.27
CA SER A 74 -0.31 35.32 -15.43
C SER A 74 0.77 36.32 -15.01
N VAL A 75 0.67 36.90 -13.81
CA VAL A 75 1.61 37.86 -13.24
C VAL A 75 2.13 37.32 -11.91
N SER A 76 3.47 37.35 -11.73
CA SER A 76 4.13 36.73 -10.56
C SER A 76 3.71 37.30 -9.22
N ASP A 77 3.41 38.60 -9.16
CA ASP A 77 3.12 39.31 -7.91
C ASP A 77 1.68 39.12 -7.42
N GLU A 78 0.77 38.70 -8.31
CA GLU A 78 -0.65 38.41 -8.00
C GLU A 78 -0.96 36.90 -8.02
N ALA A 79 0.04 36.06 -8.19
CA ALA A 79 -0.14 34.62 -8.36
C ALA A 79 -0.58 33.96 -7.04
N GLU A 80 -1.75 33.31 -7.07
CA GLU A 80 -2.27 32.54 -5.96
C GLU A 80 -1.42 31.27 -5.71
N VAL A 81 -1.08 30.99 -4.45
CA VAL A 81 -0.38 29.76 -4.08
C VAL A 81 -1.40 28.65 -3.90
N ILE A 82 -1.23 27.58 -4.66
CA ILE A 82 -2.00 26.35 -4.51
C ILE A 82 -1.10 25.20 -4.07
N TYR A 83 -1.70 24.19 -3.47
CA TYR A 83 -1.00 23.02 -2.93
C TYR A 83 -1.49 21.74 -3.57
N LEU A 84 -0.54 20.82 -3.80
CA LEU A 84 -0.88 19.44 -4.12
C LEU A 84 -1.26 18.70 -2.82
N ARG A 85 -2.30 17.87 -2.88
CA ARG A 85 -2.77 17.14 -1.70
C ARG A 85 -1.73 16.15 -1.17
N PRO A 86 -1.41 16.14 0.14
CA PRO A 86 -0.47 15.20 0.74
C PRO A 86 -1.12 13.85 1.12
N GLU A 87 -2.45 13.76 1.01
CA GLU A 87 -3.29 12.60 1.31
C GLU A 87 -4.61 12.67 0.55
N THR A 88 -5.32 11.57 0.45
CA THR A 88 -6.63 11.52 -0.20
C THR A 88 -7.79 11.73 0.77
N ALA A 89 -7.56 11.64 2.08
CA ALA A 89 -8.55 11.71 3.14
C ALA A 89 -9.40 13.00 3.11
N GLN A 90 -8.77 14.17 2.92
CA GLN A 90 -9.47 15.45 3.00
C GLN A 90 -10.55 15.61 1.92
N GLY A 91 -10.32 15.05 0.73
CA GLY A 91 -11.32 14.99 -0.34
C GLY A 91 -12.56 14.18 0.05
N ILE A 92 -12.38 13.12 0.84
CA ILE A 92 -13.47 12.31 1.37
C ILE A 92 -14.29 13.10 2.39
N PHE A 93 -13.64 13.79 3.32
CA PHE A 93 -14.34 14.62 4.34
C PHE A 93 -15.15 15.74 3.72
N VAL A 94 -14.59 16.44 2.72
CA VAL A 94 -15.32 17.49 1.97
C VAL A 94 -16.60 16.93 1.34
N ASN A 95 -16.58 15.70 0.86
CA ASN A 95 -17.70 15.05 0.19
C ASN A 95 -18.65 14.26 1.12
N PHE A 96 -18.35 14.19 2.42
CA PHE A 96 -19.14 13.39 3.38
C PHE A 96 -20.65 13.63 3.26
N LEU A 97 -21.12 14.89 3.41
CA LEU A 97 -22.53 15.22 3.34
C LEU A 97 -23.14 14.98 1.96
N ASN A 98 -22.36 15.22 0.91
CA ASN A 98 -22.81 15.03 -0.45
C ASN A 98 -23.09 13.55 -0.74
N VAL A 99 -22.16 12.68 -0.38
CA VAL A 99 -22.30 11.21 -0.54
C VAL A 99 -23.42 10.68 0.35
N GLN A 100 -23.43 11.07 1.64
CA GLN A 100 -24.45 10.63 2.60
C GLN A 100 -25.88 10.95 2.11
N LYS A 101 -26.10 12.18 1.62
CA LYS A 101 -27.44 12.64 1.18
C LYS A 101 -27.84 12.04 -0.15
N SER A 102 -26.95 12.05 -1.14
CA SER A 102 -27.26 11.56 -2.50
C SER A 102 -27.53 10.06 -2.52
N ALA A 103 -26.79 9.28 -1.73
CA ALA A 103 -26.98 7.84 -1.60
C ALA A 103 -27.93 7.44 -0.45
N ARG A 104 -28.45 8.41 0.34
CA ARG A 104 -29.32 8.19 1.50
C ARG A 104 -28.73 7.19 2.51
N LEU A 105 -27.43 7.29 2.75
CA LEU A 105 -26.73 6.36 3.62
C LEU A 105 -27.05 6.60 5.11
N LYS A 106 -27.16 5.52 5.84
CA LYS A 106 -27.22 5.53 7.31
C LYS A 106 -25.85 5.18 7.89
N ILE A 107 -25.52 5.73 9.04
CA ILE A 107 -24.32 5.35 9.80
C ILE A 107 -24.55 3.98 10.43
N PRO A 108 -23.56 3.05 10.39
CA PRO A 108 -22.21 3.25 9.88
C PRO A 108 -22.10 3.06 8.35
N PHE A 109 -21.26 3.86 7.69
CA PHE A 109 -20.89 3.68 6.28
C PHE A 109 -19.49 4.21 5.99
N GLY A 110 -18.86 3.73 4.93
CA GLY A 110 -17.53 4.17 4.50
C GLY A 110 -17.53 4.83 3.13
N ILE A 111 -16.57 5.71 2.92
CA ILE A 111 -16.21 6.26 1.61
C ILE A 111 -14.76 5.89 1.36
N ALA A 112 -14.49 5.18 0.26
CA ALA A 112 -13.15 4.80 -0.14
C ALA A 112 -12.74 5.55 -1.41
N GLN A 113 -11.47 5.88 -1.51
CA GLN A 113 -10.88 6.56 -2.67
C GLN A 113 -9.48 6.00 -2.93
N THR A 114 -9.16 5.78 -4.20
CA THR A 114 -7.80 5.57 -4.68
C THR A 114 -7.39 6.79 -5.49
N GLY A 115 -6.18 7.29 -5.27
CA GLY A 115 -5.70 8.44 -6.00
C GLY A 115 -4.27 8.86 -5.65
N LYS A 116 -3.73 9.77 -6.45
CA LYS A 116 -2.41 10.35 -6.24
C LYS A 116 -2.37 11.23 -5.00
N ALA A 117 -1.29 11.09 -4.23
CA ALA A 117 -0.89 11.98 -3.15
C ALA A 117 0.56 12.42 -3.35
N PHE A 118 0.92 13.57 -2.77
CA PHE A 118 2.20 14.22 -3.02
C PHE A 118 2.78 14.72 -1.70
N ARG A 119 3.97 14.25 -1.35
CA ARG A 119 4.69 14.72 -0.16
C ARG A 119 6.08 15.20 -0.53
N ASN A 120 6.45 16.38 -0.11
CA ASN A 120 7.74 16.98 -0.37
C ASN A 120 8.82 16.35 0.53
N GLU A 121 9.05 15.05 0.36
CA GLU A 121 10.03 14.30 1.12
C GLU A 121 11.45 14.87 0.92
N ILE A 122 12.18 15.09 2.00
CA ILE A 122 13.57 15.57 1.93
C ILE A 122 14.42 14.57 1.14
N VAL A 123 14.28 13.27 1.46
CA VAL A 123 14.99 12.19 0.78
C VAL A 123 14.01 11.08 0.39
N ALA A 124 13.80 10.90 -0.90
CA ALA A 124 13.21 9.68 -1.42
C ALA A 124 14.20 8.52 -1.27
N ARG A 125 13.77 7.35 -0.79
CA ARG A 125 14.65 6.23 -0.52
C ARG A 125 13.92 4.88 -0.54
N GLN A 126 14.69 3.80 -0.58
CA GLN A 126 14.18 2.43 -0.56
C GLN A 126 13.25 2.15 -1.75
N PHE A 127 13.73 2.54 -2.96
CA PHE A 127 13.01 2.43 -4.22
C PHE A 127 11.63 3.10 -4.14
N ILE A 128 10.53 2.39 -4.41
CA ILE A 128 9.16 2.93 -4.36
C ILE A 128 8.54 2.93 -2.95
N PHE A 129 9.30 2.57 -1.91
CA PHE A 129 8.80 2.60 -0.54
C PHE A 129 8.55 4.03 -0.04
N ARG A 130 9.42 4.98 -0.43
CA ARG A 130 9.26 6.40 -0.08
C ARG A 130 9.54 7.28 -1.29
N MET A 131 8.47 7.81 -1.86
CA MET A 131 8.45 8.67 -3.04
C MET A 131 7.79 10.02 -2.73
N ARG A 132 7.98 10.98 -3.62
CA ARG A 132 7.32 12.30 -3.53
C ARG A 132 5.94 12.31 -4.17
N GLU A 133 5.70 11.45 -5.14
CA GLU A 133 4.41 11.18 -5.77
C GLU A 133 4.10 9.69 -5.62
N PHE A 134 2.93 9.34 -5.10
CA PHE A 134 2.51 7.96 -4.85
C PHE A 134 1.00 7.82 -4.92
N GLU A 135 0.51 6.60 -4.98
CA GLU A 135 -0.92 6.32 -4.91
C GLU A 135 -1.30 5.80 -3.53
N GLN A 136 -2.35 6.42 -2.96
CA GLN A 136 -2.99 5.96 -1.75
C GLN A 136 -4.36 5.35 -2.06
N MET A 137 -4.71 4.31 -1.31
CA MET A 137 -6.05 3.76 -1.20
C MET A 137 -6.50 4.01 0.24
N GLU A 138 -7.43 4.93 0.42
CA GLU A 138 -7.93 5.33 1.74
C GLU A 138 -9.43 5.09 1.83
N MET A 139 -9.86 4.65 3.00
CA MET A 139 -11.25 4.58 3.41
C MET A 139 -11.44 5.38 4.69
N GLN A 140 -12.49 6.19 4.73
CA GLN A 140 -12.98 6.86 5.92
C GLN A 140 -14.33 6.26 6.27
N PHE A 141 -14.40 5.55 7.39
CA PHE A 141 -15.60 4.85 7.86
C PHE A 141 -16.22 5.63 9.00
N PHE A 142 -17.44 6.13 8.78
CA PHE A 142 -18.16 7.02 9.68
C PHE A 142 -19.01 6.19 10.64
N VAL A 143 -18.86 6.45 11.94
CA VAL A 143 -19.52 5.71 13.02
C VAL A 143 -20.16 6.65 14.03
N ARG A 144 -21.05 6.12 14.88
CA ARG A 144 -21.61 6.86 16.02
C ARG A 144 -20.50 7.11 17.06
N PRO A 145 -20.40 8.32 17.65
CA PRO A 145 -19.51 8.55 18.77
C PRO A 145 -19.73 7.55 19.91
N GLY A 146 -18.64 7.00 20.46
CA GLY A 146 -18.66 5.95 21.48
C GLY A 146 -18.60 4.51 20.92
N GLU A 147 -18.73 4.33 19.59
CA GLU A 147 -18.56 3.02 18.94
C GLU A 147 -17.21 2.89 18.23
N GLU A 148 -16.41 3.94 18.19
CA GLU A 148 -15.20 4.03 17.38
C GLU A 148 -14.16 2.97 17.72
N LEU A 149 -13.94 2.64 18.99
CA LEU A 149 -12.95 1.64 19.39
C LEU A 149 -13.37 0.22 18.97
N LYS A 150 -14.68 -0.09 19.01
CA LYS A 150 -15.22 -1.34 18.48
C LYS A 150 -14.98 -1.44 16.97
N TRP A 151 -15.25 -0.38 16.22
CA TRP A 151 -15.07 -0.36 14.79
C TRP A 151 -13.59 -0.31 14.38
N PHE A 152 -12.74 0.34 15.19
CA PHE A 152 -11.29 0.30 15.03
C PHE A 152 -10.77 -1.15 15.06
N GLU A 153 -11.14 -1.91 16.11
CA GLU A 153 -10.70 -3.31 16.20
C GLU A 153 -11.29 -4.17 15.07
N HIS A 154 -12.54 -3.94 14.70
CA HIS A 154 -13.16 -4.64 13.55
C HIS A 154 -12.35 -4.41 12.26
N TRP A 155 -12.03 -3.16 11.93
CA TRP A 155 -11.28 -2.84 10.72
C TRP A 155 -9.82 -3.32 10.79
N LYS A 156 -9.18 -3.22 11.95
CA LYS A 156 -7.84 -3.78 12.19
C LYS A 156 -7.79 -5.27 11.81
N GLN A 157 -8.75 -6.06 12.29
CA GLN A 157 -8.83 -7.48 11.97
C GLN A 157 -9.26 -7.76 10.52
N ALA A 158 -10.22 -7.02 9.98
CA ALA A 158 -10.67 -7.18 8.61
C ALA A 158 -9.55 -6.88 7.59
N ARG A 159 -8.78 -5.81 7.83
CA ARG A 159 -7.64 -5.46 6.98
C ARG A 159 -6.51 -6.47 7.06
N PHE A 160 -6.22 -6.98 8.25
CA PHE A 160 -5.22 -8.03 8.43
C PHE A 160 -5.61 -9.31 7.66
N ARG A 161 -6.87 -9.77 7.80
CA ARG A 161 -7.36 -10.93 7.03
C ARG A 161 -7.29 -10.68 5.51
N TRP A 162 -7.57 -9.45 5.06
CA TRP A 162 -7.42 -9.10 3.65
C TRP A 162 -5.97 -9.27 3.15
N HIS A 163 -4.99 -8.86 3.95
CA HIS A 163 -3.57 -9.08 3.63
C HIS A 163 -3.22 -10.57 3.58
N LEU A 164 -3.73 -11.37 4.52
CA LEU A 164 -3.50 -12.82 4.51
C LEU A 164 -4.14 -13.48 3.28
N ALA A 165 -5.31 -13.03 2.86
CA ALA A 165 -5.99 -13.52 1.66
C ALA A 165 -5.22 -13.24 0.36
N MET A 166 -4.28 -12.30 0.36
CA MET A 166 -3.35 -12.08 -0.76
C MET A 166 -2.31 -13.20 -0.92
N GLY A 167 -2.12 -14.06 0.10
CA GLY A 167 -1.30 -15.26 0.01
C GLY A 167 0.21 -15.05 0.06
N LEU A 168 0.69 -13.99 0.71
CA LEU A 168 2.13 -13.71 0.83
C LEU A 168 2.82 -14.39 2.03
N GLY A 169 2.05 -15.04 2.91
CA GLY A 169 2.52 -15.69 4.16
C GLY A 169 2.28 -14.83 5.40
N GLU A 170 1.67 -15.45 6.43
CA GLU A 170 1.31 -14.77 7.67
C GLU A 170 2.54 -14.27 8.44
N GLU A 171 3.64 -15.00 8.38
CA GLU A 171 4.91 -14.68 9.02
C GLU A 171 5.54 -13.37 8.56
N LYS A 172 5.06 -12.81 7.45
CA LYS A 172 5.52 -11.53 6.90
C LYS A 172 4.77 -10.33 7.43
N TYR A 173 3.71 -10.54 8.20
CA TYR A 173 2.88 -9.47 8.74
C TYR A 173 2.91 -9.42 10.25
N ARG A 174 2.77 -8.23 10.82
CA ARG A 174 2.54 -8.04 12.25
C ARG A 174 1.81 -6.74 12.51
N PHE A 175 1.15 -6.64 13.66
CA PHE A 175 0.63 -5.38 14.15
C PHE A 175 1.71 -4.58 14.90
N HIS A 176 1.62 -3.27 14.77
CA HIS A 176 2.37 -2.31 15.55
C HIS A 176 1.38 -1.27 16.09
N ASP A 177 1.00 -1.39 17.36
CA ASP A 177 0.13 -0.42 18.01
C ASP A 177 0.95 0.82 18.44
N HIS A 178 0.41 2.02 18.20
CA HIS A 178 1.11 3.26 18.48
C HIS A 178 0.99 3.66 19.95
N GLU A 179 2.11 3.81 20.65
CA GLU A 179 2.15 4.34 22.01
C GLU A 179 1.90 5.85 22.04
N LYS A 180 2.37 6.59 21.03
CA LYS A 180 2.18 8.03 20.88
C LYS A 180 1.19 8.29 19.77
N LEU A 181 -0.02 8.69 20.15
CA LEU A 181 -1.06 8.99 19.21
C LEU A 181 -0.92 10.40 18.64
N ALA A 182 -1.34 10.58 17.38
CA ALA A 182 -1.53 11.90 16.80
C ALA A 182 -2.66 12.63 17.53
N HIS A 183 -2.62 13.96 17.52
CA HIS A 183 -3.57 14.81 18.25
C HIS A 183 -5.04 14.62 17.83
N TYR A 184 -5.28 14.04 16.68
CA TYR A 184 -6.61 13.75 16.14
C TYR A 184 -7.11 12.32 16.41
N ALA A 185 -6.24 11.45 16.96
CA ALA A 185 -6.55 10.03 17.11
C ALA A 185 -6.66 9.63 18.59
N ASN A 186 -7.59 8.71 18.90
CA ASN A 186 -7.67 8.05 20.18
C ASN A 186 -7.26 6.56 20.15
N ALA A 187 -7.03 6.02 18.94
CA ALA A 187 -6.38 4.73 18.72
C ALA A 187 -5.68 4.74 17.35
N ALA A 188 -4.53 4.07 17.25
CA ALA A 188 -3.79 3.91 16.00
C ALA A 188 -2.98 2.62 16.02
N ALA A 189 -2.93 1.93 14.88
CA ALA A 189 -2.11 0.75 14.65
C ALA A 189 -1.67 0.68 13.20
N ASP A 190 -0.47 0.14 12.98
CA ASP A 190 -0.01 -0.23 11.64
C ASP A 190 -0.07 -1.74 11.44
N ILE A 191 -0.39 -2.15 10.23
CA ILE A 191 -0.01 -3.46 9.72
C ILE A 191 1.36 -3.28 9.08
N GLU A 192 2.39 -3.84 9.71
CA GLU A 192 3.74 -3.86 9.17
C GLU A 192 3.97 -5.10 8.32
N PHE A 193 4.78 -4.95 7.28
CA PHE A 193 5.22 -6.03 6.39
C PHE A 193 6.74 -6.19 6.42
N LEU A 194 7.21 -7.43 6.31
CA LEU A 194 8.62 -7.78 6.25
C LEU A 194 9.18 -7.54 4.84
N PHE A 195 9.59 -6.31 4.57
CA PHE A 195 10.33 -5.94 3.36
C PHE A 195 11.78 -6.45 3.41
N PRO A 196 12.54 -6.45 2.30
CA PRO A 196 13.96 -6.80 2.29
C PRO A 196 14.84 -5.99 3.27
N PHE A 197 14.36 -4.82 3.70
CA PHE A 197 15.01 -3.92 4.65
C PHE A 197 14.35 -3.94 6.05
N GLY A 198 13.63 -5.01 6.39
CA GLY A 198 12.97 -5.22 7.67
C GLY A 198 11.50 -4.84 7.72
N PHE A 199 10.87 -5.05 8.87
CA PHE A 199 9.48 -4.68 9.09
C PHE A 199 9.28 -3.17 8.96
N LYS A 200 8.30 -2.78 8.16
CA LYS A 200 7.88 -1.40 7.94
C LYS A 200 6.37 -1.33 7.71
N GLU A 201 5.80 -0.19 8.03
CA GLU A 201 4.42 0.16 7.81
C GLU A 201 4.00 -0.12 6.36
N LEU A 202 2.95 -0.93 6.18
CA LEU A 202 2.28 -1.17 4.92
C LEU A 202 0.92 -0.50 4.88
N GLU A 203 0.14 -0.59 5.97
CA GLU A 203 -1.19 0.01 6.09
C GLU A 203 -1.37 0.58 7.50
N GLY A 204 -1.86 1.81 7.60
CA GLY A 204 -2.26 2.44 8.86
C GLY A 204 -3.76 2.31 9.11
N ILE A 205 -4.14 2.05 10.36
CA ILE A 205 -5.53 2.05 10.82
C ILE A 205 -5.63 3.03 11.99
N HIS A 206 -6.53 4.03 11.90
CA HIS A 206 -6.63 5.10 12.88
C HIS A 206 -8.09 5.34 13.29
N SER A 207 -8.33 5.54 14.56
CA SER A 207 -9.56 6.14 15.07
C SER A 207 -9.34 7.64 15.23
N ARG A 208 -9.85 8.43 14.27
CA ARG A 208 -9.59 9.88 14.10
C ARG A 208 -10.57 10.76 14.88
N THR A 209 -11.48 10.17 15.65
CA THR A 209 -12.57 10.88 16.33
C THR A 209 -13.41 11.71 15.35
N ASP A 210 -13.92 12.86 15.75
CA ASP A 210 -14.63 13.84 14.88
C ASP A 210 -13.71 14.95 14.38
N PHE A 211 -12.40 14.85 14.61
CA PHE A 211 -11.44 15.93 14.40
C PHE A 211 -11.57 16.58 13.01
N ASP A 212 -11.46 15.79 11.95
CA ASP A 212 -11.46 16.31 10.57
C ASP A 212 -12.80 16.98 10.22
N LEU A 213 -13.92 16.31 10.52
CA LEU A 213 -15.25 16.88 10.25
C LEU A 213 -15.49 18.17 11.04
N SER A 214 -15.04 18.23 12.29
CA SER A 214 -15.12 19.41 13.14
C SER A 214 -14.25 20.56 12.61
N GLN A 215 -13.04 20.28 12.10
CA GLN A 215 -12.22 21.30 11.43
C GLN A 215 -12.87 21.80 10.14
N HIS A 216 -13.37 20.90 9.28
CA HIS A 216 -14.12 21.30 8.09
C HIS A 216 -15.35 22.13 8.42
N GLN A 217 -16.11 21.80 9.47
CA GLN A 217 -17.22 22.60 9.96
C GLN A 217 -16.77 24.00 10.40
N LYS A 218 -15.71 24.08 11.20
CA LYS A 218 -15.16 25.33 11.74
C LYS A 218 -14.74 26.29 10.62
N PHE A 219 -13.99 25.80 9.64
CA PHE A 219 -13.43 26.67 8.60
C PHE A 219 -14.40 26.98 7.45
N SER A 220 -15.35 26.09 7.15
CA SER A 220 -16.34 26.31 6.10
C SER A 220 -17.62 26.98 6.61
N GLY A 221 -17.87 26.99 7.90
CA GLY A 221 -19.15 27.40 8.51
C GLY A 221 -20.30 26.43 8.24
N LYS A 222 -20.07 25.32 7.54
CA LYS A 222 -21.09 24.34 7.15
C LYS A 222 -21.14 23.21 8.18
N LYS A 223 -22.31 22.93 8.76
CA LYS A 223 -22.50 21.84 9.71
C LYS A 223 -22.20 20.50 9.04
N MET A 224 -21.19 19.77 9.57
CA MET A 224 -20.77 18.43 9.12
C MET A 224 -21.37 17.35 10.03
N GLN A 225 -22.71 17.40 10.21
CA GLN A 225 -23.45 16.54 11.12
C GLN A 225 -24.32 15.55 10.36
N TYR A 226 -24.46 14.35 10.92
CA TYR A 226 -25.45 13.37 10.54
C TYR A 226 -26.68 13.51 11.45
N PHE A 227 -27.87 13.53 10.84
CA PHE A 227 -29.13 13.42 11.56
C PHE A 227 -29.58 11.96 11.57
N ASP A 228 -29.70 11.39 12.76
CA ASP A 228 -30.18 10.02 12.96
C ASP A 228 -31.70 10.03 13.17
N PRO A 229 -32.48 9.53 12.20
CA PRO A 229 -33.94 9.54 12.30
C PRO A 229 -34.48 8.53 13.35
N GLU A 230 -33.67 7.54 13.75
CA GLU A 230 -34.09 6.53 14.73
C GLU A 230 -34.04 7.06 16.16
N THR A 231 -33.05 7.90 16.47
CA THR A 231 -32.90 8.53 17.78
C THR A 231 -33.36 9.98 17.83
N ASN A 232 -33.65 10.58 16.65
CA ASN A 232 -33.97 12.00 16.49
C ASN A 232 -32.85 12.94 16.99
N GLU A 233 -31.60 12.53 16.85
CA GLU A 233 -30.40 13.24 17.28
C GLU A 233 -29.53 13.67 16.10
N SER A 234 -28.81 14.77 16.26
CA SER A 234 -27.78 15.20 15.31
C SER A 234 -26.42 15.16 15.99
N TYR A 235 -25.45 14.53 15.36
CA TYR A 235 -24.07 14.46 15.86
C TYR A 235 -23.06 14.53 14.72
N THR A 236 -21.83 14.94 15.05
CA THR A 236 -20.68 14.80 14.15
C THR A 236 -20.16 13.37 14.28
N PRO A 237 -20.14 12.57 13.20
CA PRO A 237 -19.66 11.19 13.28
C PRO A 237 -18.17 11.12 13.67
N TYR A 238 -17.80 10.03 14.35
CA TYR A 238 -16.41 9.65 14.51
C TYR A 238 -15.96 8.84 13.30
N VAL A 239 -14.65 8.81 13.04
CA VAL A 239 -14.10 8.28 11.81
C VAL A 239 -13.04 7.23 12.10
N ILE A 240 -13.17 6.06 11.44
CA ILE A 240 -12.12 5.06 11.36
C ILE A 240 -11.51 5.14 9.98
N GLU A 241 -10.22 5.38 9.94
CA GLU A 241 -9.42 5.42 8.71
C GLU A 241 -8.70 4.10 8.49
N THR A 242 -8.67 3.63 7.24
CA THR A 242 -7.66 2.69 6.76
C THR A 242 -6.94 3.33 5.58
N SER A 243 -5.62 3.35 5.64
CA SER A 243 -4.78 4.01 4.62
C SER A 243 -3.64 3.11 4.21
N ILE A 244 -3.60 2.75 2.93
CA ILE A 244 -2.58 1.88 2.36
C ILE A 244 -1.95 2.50 1.12
N GLY A 245 -0.63 2.41 1.00
CA GLY A 245 0.10 2.81 -0.20
C GLY A 245 0.05 1.71 -1.27
N LEU A 246 -0.48 2.03 -2.47
CA LEU A 246 -0.51 1.08 -3.59
C LEU A 246 0.92 0.65 -3.98
N ASP A 247 1.84 1.62 -4.08
CA ASP A 247 3.24 1.36 -4.43
C ASP A 247 3.96 0.47 -3.40
N ARG A 248 3.68 0.68 -2.11
CA ARG A 248 4.21 -0.20 -1.04
C ARG A 248 3.63 -1.60 -1.11
N THR A 249 2.34 -1.73 -1.42
CA THR A 249 1.69 -3.04 -1.62
C THR A 249 2.29 -3.76 -2.81
N PHE A 250 2.51 -3.06 -3.93
CA PHE A 250 3.20 -3.63 -5.08
C PHE A 250 4.61 -4.11 -4.70
N LEU A 251 5.38 -3.30 -3.96
CA LEU A 251 6.72 -3.68 -3.51
C LEU A 251 6.69 -4.92 -2.60
N ALA A 252 5.72 -5.01 -1.69
CA ALA A 252 5.53 -6.17 -0.81
C ALA A 252 5.26 -7.44 -1.62
N VAL A 253 4.31 -7.39 -2.56
CA VAL A 253 3.98 -8.50 -3.44
C VAL A 253 5.17 -8.91 -4.30
N TYR A 254 5.79 -7.95 -4.97
CA TYR A 254 6.88 -8.21 -5.91
C TYR A 254 8.13 -8.78 -5.21
N SER A 255 8.56 -8.17 -4.11
CA SER A 255 9.73 -8.65 -3.35
C SER A 255 9.51 -10.02 -2.73
N SER A 256 8.27 -10.35 -2.36
CA SER A 256 7.92 -11.68 -1.83
C SER A 256 7.86 -12.75 -2.89
N ALA A 257 7.49 -12.38 -4.11
CA ALA A 257 7.30 -13.31 -5.22
C ALA A 257 8.61 -13.66 -5.95
N TYR A 258 9.63 -12.81 -5.87
CA TYR A 258 10.90 -13.03 -6.55
C TYR A 258 11.67 -14.20 -5.93
N CYS A 259 11.98 -15.21 -6.72
CA CYS A 259 12.74 -16.40 -6.31
C CYS A 259 13.79 -16.79 -7.36
N GLU A 260 14.95 -17.17 -6.88
CA GLU A 260 16.00 -17.86 -7.67
C GLU A 260 16.08 -19.30 -7.18
N GLU A 261 15.82 -20.25 -8.06
CA GLU A 261 15.77 -21.67 -7.72
C GLU A 261 16.85 -22.45 -8.48
N LYS A 262 17.52 -23.37 -7.77
CA LYS A 262 18.37 -24.38 -8.39
C LYS A 262 17.56 -25.63 -8.64
N LEU A 263 17.53 -26.06 -9.88
CA LEU A 263 16.83 -27.27 -10.28
C LEU A 263 17.69 -28.53 -10.02
N PRO A 264 17.08 -29.74 -9.98
CA PRO A 264 17.79 -30.98 -9.75
C PRO A 264 18.89 -31.28 -10.79
N ASP A 265 18.74 -30.75 -12.00
CA ASP A 265 19.71 -30.87 -13.11
C ASP A 265 20.87 -29.85 -13.02
N GLY A 266 20.85 -28.97 -12.00
CA GLY A 266 21.83 -27.91 -11.78
C GLY A 266 21.58 -26.62 -12.53
N GLU A 267 20.54 -26.55 -13.36
CA GLU A 267 20.11 -25.27 -13.98
C GLU A 267 19.53 -24.33 -12.94
N GLU A 268 19.68 -23.02 -13.18
CA GLU A 268 19.07 -21.98 -12.36
C GLU A 268 17.78 -21.48 -13.03
N ARG A 269 16.75 -21.23 -12.22
CA ARG A 269 15.48 -20.68 -12.64
C ARG A 269 15.14 -19.43 -11.85
N VAL A 270 14.99 -18.30 -12.54
CA VAL A 270 14.33 -17.13 -11.97
C VAL A 270 12.83 -17.29 -12.15
N VAL A 271 12.09 -17.21 -11.07
CA VAL A 271 10.65 -17.33 -11.06
C VAL A 271 10.01 -16.24 -10.19
N LEU A 272 8.94 -15.64 -10.71
CA LEU A 272 8.14 -14.70 -9.96
C LEU A 272 6.89 -15.43 -9.43
N LYS A 273 6.95 -15.89 -8.17
CA LYS A 273 5.87 -16.65 -7.51
C LYS A 273 4.72 -15.75 -7.05
N LEU A 274 4.18 -14.96 -7.96
CA LEU A 274 2.99 -14.17 -7.67
C LEU A 274 1.82 -15.07 -7.25
N PRO A 275 1.05 -14.72 -6.21
CA PRO A 275 -0.25 -15.34 -5.98
C PRO A 275 -1.09 -15.32 -7.26
N ALA A 276 -1.72 -16.43 -7.60
CA ALA A 276 -2.41 -16.57 -8.90
C ALA A 276 -3.48 -15.49 -9.13
N ILE A 277 -4.13 -15.04 -8.04
CA ILE A 277 -5.12 -13.95 -8.06
C ILE A 277 -4.53 -12.58 -8.42
N LEU A 278 -3.21 -12.39 -8.26
CA LEU A 278 -2.48 -11.13 -8.53
C LEU A 278 -1.66 -11.20 -9.82
N ALA A 279 -1.61 -12.37 -10.49
CA ALA A 279 -0.81 -12.55 -11.69
C ALA A 279 -1.36 -11.70 -12.86
N PRO A 280 -0.52 -10.82 -13.48
CA PRO A 280 -0.97 -9.99 -14.59
C PRO A 280 -1.28 -10.80 -15.85
N VAL A 281 -0.60 -11.93 -16.05
CA VAL A 281 -0.94 -12.96 -17.04
C VAL A 281 -1.32 -14.21 -16.27
N GLN A 282 -2.57 -14.63 -16.38
CA GLN A 282 -3.11 -15.77 -15.62
C GLN A 282 -2.88 -17.10 -16.35
N LEU A 283 -2.84 -17.06 -17.67
CA LEU A 283 -2.73 -18.26 -18.49
C LEU A 283 -1.88 -18.01 -19.74
N ALA A 284 -0.90 -18.86 -20.00
CA ALA A 284 -0.17 -18.89 -21.27
C ALA A 284 -0.63 -20.05 -22.14
N VAL A 285 -0.89 -19.78 -23.42
CA VAL A 285 -1.37 -20.75 -24.41
C VAL A 285 -0.23 -21.04 -25.41
N LEU A 286 0.29 -22.25 -25.39
CA LEU A 286 1.56 -22.62 -26.02
C LEU A 286 1.39 -23.84 -26.95
N PRO A 287 1.29 -23.67 -28.29
CA PRO A 287 1.33 -24.82 -29.19
C PRO A 287 2.71 -25.48 -29.15
N LEU A 288 2.80 -26.81 -29.06
CA LEU A 288 4.09 -27.53 -28.94
C LEU A 288 5.01 -27.19 -30.12
N VAL A 289 4.47 -27.19 -31.33
CA VAL A 289 5.16 -26.81 -32.57
C VAL A 289 4.31 -25.85 -33.40
N LYS A 290 4.95 -25.12 -34.37
CA LYS A 290 4.31 -24.10 -35.22
C LYS A 290 3.64 -24.67 -36.48
N LYS A 291 3.13 -25.87 -36.44
CA LYS A 291 2.57 -26.59 -37.59
C LYS A 291 1.54 -27.62 -37.15
N ASP A 292 1.00 -28.34 -38.09
CA ASP A 292 0.15 -29.50 -37.90
C ASP A 292 -1.20 -29.17 -37.20
N GLY A 293 -1.72 -27.93 -37.35
CA GLY A 293 -3.00 -27.51 -36.76
C GLY A 293 -2.91 -27.09 -35.27
N LEU A 294 -1.76 -27.22 -34.61
CA LEU A 294 -1.61 -26.89 -33.18
C LEU A 294 -1.75 -25.38 -32.90
N PRO A 295 -1.16 -24.48 -33.73
CA PRO A 295 -1.39 -23.03 -33.54
C PRO A 295 -2.82 -22.61 -33.71
N GLU A 296 -3.57 -23.22 -34.62
CA GLU A 296 -4.98 -22.95 -34.88
C GLU A 296 -5.81 -23.31 -33.65
N MET A 297 -5.67 -24.56 -33.15
CA MET A 297 -6.36 -25.00 -31.92
C MET A 297 -6.01 -24.13 -30.72
N ALA A 298 -4.72 -23.75 -30.56
CA ALA A 298 -4.28 -22.87 -29.48
C ALA A 298 -4.97 -21.49 -29.54
N ARG A 299 -5.09 -20.90 -30.75
CA ARG A 299 -5.77 -19.62 -30.94
C ARG A 299 -7.27 -19.73 -30.68
N ASP A 300 -7.90 -20.83 -31.04
CA ASP A 300 -9.33 -21.04 -30.80
C ASP A 300 -9.61 -21.19 -29.30
N ILE A 301 -8.82 -21.96 -28.56
CA ILE A 301 -8.89 -22.00 -27.08
C ILE A 301 -8.70 -20.61 -26.48
N MET A 302 -7.70 -19.86 -26.94
CA MET A 302 -7.45 -18.51 -26.45
C MET A 302 -8.61 -17.55 -26.76
N LYS A 303 -9.29 -17.67 -27.90
CA LYS A 303 -10.45 -16.80 -28.24
C LYS A 303 -11.58 -16.93 -27.22
N GLU A 304 -11.80 -18.12 -26.68
CA GLU A 304 -12.81 -18.35 -25.65
C GLU A 304 -12.35 -17.83 -24.29
N LEU A 305 -11.13 -18.17 -23.88
CA LEU A 305 -10.63 -17.88 -22.53
C LEU A 305 -10.29 -16.41 -22.27
N LYS A 306 -9.91 -15.63 -23.28
CA LYS A 306 -9.52 -14.21 -23.15
C LYS A 306 -10.60 -13.27 -22.64
N PHE A 307 -11.87 -13.67 -22.68
CA PHE A 307 -12.97 -12.89 -22.15
C PHE A 307 -13.07 -12.97 -20.62
N GLU A 308 -12.44 -13.98 -20.05
CA GLU A 308 -12.48 -14.25 -18.61
C GLU A 308 -11.10 -14.11 -17.97
N PHE A 309 -10.04 -14.46 -18.69
CA PHE A 309 -8.67 -14.47 -18.17
C PHE A 309 -7.73 -13.62 -19.00
N ASN A 310 -6.72 -13.05 -18.35
CA ASN A 310 -5.60 -12.43 -19.03
C ASN A 310 -4.69 -13.52 -19.61
N CYS A 311 -4.84 -13.77 -20.90
CA CYS A 311 -4.12 -14.82 -21.62
C CYS A 311 -2.97 -14.26 -22.46
N GLN A 312 -1.87 -15.00 -22.54
CA GLN A 312 -0.76 -14.75 -23.44
C GLN A 312 -0.51 -15.94 -24.37
N TYR A 313 -0.34 -15.69 -25.67
CA TYR A 313 0.05 -16.68 -26.66
C TYR A 313 1.53 -16.58 -26.98
N ASP A 314 2.27 -17.72 -27.02
CA ASP A 314 3.66 -17.76 -27.44
C ASP A 314 3.98 -19.04 -28.20
N GLU A 315 4.61 -18.91 -29.36
CA GLU A 315 5.05 -20.01 -30.20
C GLU A 315 6.55 -19.91 -30.59
N LYS A 316 7.28 -18.94 -29.95
CA LYS A 316 8.69 -18.71 -30.28
C LYS A 316 9.60 -19.59 -29.43
N ASP A 317 10.62 -20.21 -30.05
CA ASP A 317 11.58 -21.12 -29.41
C ASP A 317 11.00 -22.48 -28.93
N SER A 318 11.79 -23.27 -28.22
CA SER A 318 11.34 -24.54 -27.61
C SER A 318 10.36 -24.30 -26.47
N ILE A 319 9.53 -25.33 -26.19
CA ILE A 319 8.52 -25.25 -25.12
C ILE A 319 9.14 -24.95 -23.74
N GLY A 320 10.32 -25.52 -23.43
CA GLY A 320 11.03 -25.27 -22.18
C GLY A 320 11.43 -23.79 -22.02
N LYS A 321 11.92 -23.14 -23.11
CA LYS A 321 12.25 -21.71 -23.08
C LYS A 321 11.00 -20.84 -22.88
N ARG A 322 9.87 -21.24 -23.45
CA ARG A 322 8.58 -20.55 -23.27
C ARG A 322 8.09 -20.67 -21.82
N TYR A 323 8.19 -21.86 -21.21
CA TYR A 323 7.89 -22.03 -19.79
C TYR A 323 8.76 -21.11 -18.92
N ARG A 324 10.07 -21.02 -19.18
CA ARG A 324 10.98 -20.14 -18.44
C ARG A 324 10.57 -18.66 -18.53
N ARG A 325 10.15 -18.20 -19.72
CA ARG A 325 9.66 -16.81 -19.89
C ARG A 325 8.38 -16.56 -19.07
N GLN A 326 7.47 -17.53 -19.04
CA GLN A 326 6.23 -17.42 -18.27
C GLN A 326 6.50 -17.52 -16.76
N ASP A 327 7.41 -18.37 -16.32
CA ASP A 327 7.85 -18.46 -14.93
C ASP A 327 8.44 -17.09 -14.47
N ALA A 328 9.28 -16.46 -15.30
CA ALA A 328 9.93 -15.18 -14.99
C ALA A 328 8.97 -13.99 -14.86
N ILE A 329 7.84 -14.00 -15.58
CA ILE A 329 6.81 -12.94 -15.48
C ILE A 329 5.68 -13.29 -14.51
N GLY A 330 5.72 -14.48 -13.89
CA GLY A 330 4.79 -14.87 -12.83
C GLY A 330 3.49 -15.49 -13.32
N THR A 331 3.41 -15.99 -14.57
CA THR A 331 2.22 -16.69 -15.08
C THR A 331 2.00 -18.00 -14.33
N PRO A 332 0.87 -18.19 -13.60
CA PRO A 332 0.67 -19.37 -12.77
C PRO A 332 0.39 -20.64 -13.58
N PHE A 333 -0.21 -20.52 -14.77
CA PHE A 333 -0.62 -21.67 -15.59
C PHE A 333 -0.14 -21.53 -17.03
N CYS A 334 0.50 -22.58 -17.54
CA CYS A 334 0.83 -22.72 -18.94
C CYS A 334 0.08 -23.92 -19.50
N ILE A 335 -0.66 -23.75 -20.59
CA ILE A 335 -1.26 -24.88 -21.31
C ILE A 335 -0.46 -25.16 -22.58
N THR A 336 -0.22 -26.44 -22.83
CA THR A 336 0.47 -26.91 -24.03
C THR A 336 -0.48 -27.74 -24.87
N ILE A 337 -0.58 -27.36 -26.13
CA ILE A 337 -1.35 -28.05 -27.16
C ILE A 337 -0.38 -28.89 -27.95
N ASP A 338 -0.55 -30.20 -27.94
CA ASP A 338 0.28 -31.19 -28.63
C ASP A 338 -0.52 -31.96 -29.72
N HIS A 339 0.12 -32.90 -30.41
CA HIS A 339 -0.56 -33.65 -31.48
C HIS A 339 -1.71 -34.52 -30.95
N GLN A 340 -1.59 -35.05 -29.75
CA GLN A 340 -2.66 -35.82 -29.12
C GLN A 340 -3.86 -34.98 -28.80
N SER A 341 -3.67 -33.64 -28.54
CA SER A 341 -4.75 -32.71 -28.29
C SER A 341 -5.74 -32.60 -29.45
N LEU A 342 -5.27 -32.83 -30.70
CA LEU A 342 -6.12 -32.85 -31.89
C LEU A 342 -7.03 -34.08 -31.95
N GLU A 343 -6.63 -35.17 -31.29
CA GLU A 343 -7.34 -36.46 -31.30
C GLU A 343 -8.34 -36.54 -30.14
N ASP A 344 -7.92 -36.20 -28.93
CA ASP A 344 -8.69 -36.40 -27.70
C ASP A 344 -9.29 -35.14 -27.10
N ASN A 345 -9.04 -33.96 -27.70
CA ASN A 345 -9.47 -32.66 -27.20
C ASN A 345 -9.07 -32.37 -25.73
N CYS A 346 -7.91 -32.92 -25.33
CA CYS A 346 -7.28 -32.66 -24.04
C CYS A 346 -5.98 -31.86 -24.25
N ILE A 347 -5.62 -31.06 -23.25
CA ILE A 347 -4.38 -30.27 -23.24
C ILE A 347 -3.56 -30.58 -21.99
N THR A 348 -2.28 -30.25 -22.00
CA THR A 348 -1.43 -30.36 -20.81
C THR A 348 -1.38 -29.01 -20.11
N ILE A 349 -1.88 -28.92 -18.86
CA ILE A 349 -1.69 -27.78 -17.98
C ILE A 349 -0.42 -27.98 -17.13
N ARG A 350 0.44 -26.97 -17.08
CA ARG A 350 1.62 -26.92 -16.22
C ARG A 350 1.46 -25.84 -15.17
N TYR A 351 1.70 -26.22 -13.93
CA TYR A 351 1.69 -25.33 -12.76
C TYR A 351 3.08 -24.74 -12.56
N ARG A 352 3.16 -23.39 -12.46
CA ARG A 352 4.43 -22.64 -12.31
C ARG A 352 5.24 -23.10 -11.10
N ASP A 353 4.59 -23.21 -9.93
CA ASP A 353 5.29 -23.37 -8.66
C ASP A 353 5.82 -24.79 -8.44
N SER A 354 5.02 -25.80 -8.75
CA SER A 354 5.43 -27.22 -8.65
C SER A 354 6.12 -27.76 -9.90
N MET A 355 5.94 -27.10 -11.04
CA MET A 355 6.30 -27.57 -12.40
C MET A 355 5.59 -28.88 -12.82
N GLU A 356 4.66 -29.36 -12.01
CA GLU A 356 3.83 -30.50 -12.35
C GLU A 356 3.00 -30.24 -13.60
N GLN A 357 2.72 -31.32 -14.31
CA GLN A 357 1.94 -31.27 -15.54
C GLN A 357 0.80 -32.29 -15.44
N GLU A 358 -0.36 -31.86 -15.85
CA GLU A 358 -1.59 -32.66 -15.83
C GLU A 358 -2.30 -32.55 -17.17
N ARG A 359 -2.86 -33.68 -17.65
CA ARG A 359 -3.65 -33.67 -18.87
C ARG A 359 -5.13 -33.49 -18.53
N VAL A 360 -5.75 -32.45 -19.08
CA VAL A 360 -7.13 -32.08 -18.77
C VAL A 360 -7.94 -31.82 -20.04
N PRO A 361 -9.26 -32.15 -20.06
CA PRO A 361 -10.13 -31.80 -21.17
C PRO A 361 -10.23 -30.28 -21.35
N VAL A 362 -10.19 -29.80 -22.60
CA VAL A 362 -10.31 -28.34 -22.90
C VAL A 362 -11.55 -27.71 -22.26
N LYS A 363 -12.68 -28.44 -22.23
CA LYS A 363 -13.95 -27.97 -21.62
C LYS A 363 -13.87 -27.68 -20.11
N GLU A 364 -12.92 -28.30 -19.39
CA GLU A 364 -12.77 -28.15 -17.93
C GLU A 364 -11.76 -27.06 -17.56
N LEU A 365 -10.94 -26.63 -18.54
CA LEU A 365 -9.83 -25.70 -18.31
C LEU A 365 -10.29 -24.37 -17.68
N GLY A 366 -11.41 -23.79 -18.18
CA GLY A 366 -11.91 -22.54 -17.64
C GLY A 366 -12.32 -22.64 -16.17
N GLU A 367 -12.89 -23.76 -15.74
CA GLU A 367 -13.27 -23.99 -14.35
C GLU A 367 -12.02 -24.15 -13.46
N ILE A 368 -11.04 -24.94 -13.90
CA ILE A 368 -9.77 -25.16 -13.19
C ILE A 368 -9.04 -23.83 -12.95
N VAL A 369 -8.90 -23.01 -13.99
CA VAL A 369 -8.22 -21.71 -13.87
C VAL A 369 -9.01 -20.75 -12.98
N ARG A 370 -10.33 -20.65 -13.19
CA ARG A 370 -11.22 -19.74 -12.42
C ARG A 370 -11.12 -20.03 -10.92
N ASP A 371 -11.09 -21.31 -10.55
CA ASP A 371 -10.98 -21.72 -9.16
C ASP A 371 -9.74 -21.16 -8.47
N LYS A 372 -8.62 -21.06 -9.18
CA LYS A 372 -7.32 -20.64 -8.66
C LYS A 372 -7.07 -19.13 -8.72
N VAL A 373 -7.70 -18.42 -9.68
CA VAL A 373 -7.47 -16.97 -9.89
C VAL A 373 -8.60 -16.10 -9.38
N SER A 374 -9.61 -16.70 -8.73
CA SER A 374 -10.81 -16.00 -8.27
C SER A 374 -10.52 -15.10 -7.08
N MET A 375 -10.51 -13.79 -7.29
CA MET A 375 -10.50 -12.79 -6.20
C MET A 375 -11.70 -12.96 -5.27
N ARG A 376 -12.88 -13.32 -5.81
CA ARG A 376 -14.07 -13.60 -5.01
C ARG A 376 -13.81 -14.68 -3.96
N LYS A 377 -13.23 -15.81 -4.35
CA LYS A 377 -12.91 -16.90 -3.41
C LYS A 377 -11.92 -16.46 -2.32
N ALA A 378 -10.91 -15.67 -2.68
CA ALA A 378 -9.98 -15.11 -1.71
C ALA A 378 -10.69 -14.18 -0.72
N LEU A 379 -11.63 -13.36 -1.19
CA LEU A 379 -12.39 -12.42 -0.35
C LEU A 379 -13.48 -13.10 0.49
N GLU A 380 -14.02 -14.25 0.10
CA GLU A 380 -14.98 -15.03 0.88
C GLU A 380 -14.36 -15.58 2.20
N THR A 381 -13.03 -15.53 2.36
CA THR A 381 -12.32 -15.93 3.58
C THR A 381 -12.14 -14.81 4.59
N ILE A 382 -12.52 -13.57 4.26
CA ILE A 382 -12.39 -12.37 5.11
C ILE A 382 -13.67 -12.15 5.93
#